data_2b7c91330395d1e140dbb213573cdd21
#
_entry.id   2b7c91330395d1e140dbb213573cdd21
#
_cell.length_a   1.000
_cell.length_b   1.000
_cell.length_c   1.000
_cell.angle_alpha   90.00
_cell.angle_beta   90.00
_cell.angle_gamma   90.00
#
_symmetry.space_group_name_H-M   'P 1'
#
loop_
_entity.id
_entity.type
_entity.pdbx_description
1 polymer ?
#
loop_
_entity_poly.entity_id
_entity_poly.type
_entity_poly.pdbx_seq_one_letter_code
_entity_poly.pdbx_strand_id
1 'polypeptide(L)'
;MKFSPAAISAGTLVLAAVLTGCTPVADVDAAPDAANPDCAAVMVAVPDDLAGSKQRETSSQGTAAWGSPSEIIMRCGVPVPGPTTDACATVNGVDWVLREDGSFWTATTYGRDPAVEVLFDTDKVASSTVLVELQNAVSRVDQTRECLSTKDVELPG
;
A
#
# COMPACT_ATOMS: atom_id res chain seq x y z
N MET A 1 27.24 -77.80 -5.18
CA MET A 1 27.51 -76.38 -5.39
C MET A 1 26.17 -75.64 -5.38
N LYS A 2 25.87 -74.89 -4.31
CA LYS A 2 24.60 -74.18 -4.16
C LYS A 2 24.89 -72.70 -4.40
N PHE A 3 24.27 -72.13 -5.42
CA PHE A 3 24.32 -70.65 -5.67
C PHE A 3 23.10 -69.99 -4.98
N SER A 4 23.35 -69.05 -4.06
CA SER A 4 22.35 -68.22 -3.47
C SER A 4 22.13 -66.94 -4.36
N PRO A 5 20.89 -66.53 -4.64
CA PRO A 5 20.65 -65.30 -5.31
C PRO A 5 20.70 -64.14 -4.31
N ALA A 6 21.52 -63.15 -4.60
CA ALA A 6 21.55 -61.84 -3.87
C ALA A 6 20.34 -61.03 -4.20
N ALA A 7 19.57 -60.61 -3.20
CA ALA A 7 18.45 -59.69 -3.33
C ALA A 7 18.98 -58.27 -3.46
N ILE A 8 18.74 -57.63 -4.62
CA ILE A 8 19.01 -56.22 -4.86
C ILE A 8 17.79 -55.43 -4.37
N SER A 9 17.93 -54.75 -3.22
CA SER A 9 16.93 -53.80 -2.74
C SER A 9 17.05 -52.48 -3.53
N ALA A 10 16.09 -52.22 -4.40
CA ALA A 10 15.93 -50.96 -5.08
C ALA A 10 15.36 -49.91 -4.11
N GLY A 11 16.22 -49.04 -3.62
CA GLY A 11 15.83 -47.89 -2.80
C GLY A 11 15.15 -46.84 -3.67
N THR A 12 13.84 -46.66 -3.51
CA THR A 12 13.07 -45.59 -4.19
C THR A 12 13.35 -44.28 -3.51
N LEU A 13 14.14 -43.41 -4.17
CA LEU A 13 14.40 -42.03 -3.74
C LEU A 13 13.19 -41.19 -4.07
N VAL A 14 12.34 -40.86 -3.07
CA VAL A 14 11.23 -39.94 -3.22
C VAL A 14 11.78 -38.52 -3.20
N LEU A 15 11.91 -37.93 -4.37
CA LEU A 15 12.27 -36.50 -4.54
C LEU A 15 11.05 -35.63 -4.19
N ALA A 16 11.02 -35.12 -2.97
CA ALA A 16 10.00 -34.16 -2.54
C ALA A 16 10.21 -32.84 -3.31
N ALA A 17 9.37 -32.58 -4.33
CA ALA A 17 9.31 -31.31 -5.03
C ALA A 17 8.70 -30.27 -4.08
N VAL A 18 9.53 -29.39 -3.53
CA VAL A 18 9.09 -28.21 -2.79
C VAL A 18 8.54 -27.22 -3.82
N LEU A 19 7.21 -27.17 -3.97
CA LEU A 19 6.54 -26.10 -4.73
C LEU A 19 6.69 -24.81 -3.93
N THR A 20 7.71 -24.02 -4.25
CA THR A 20 7.76 -22.63 -3.83
C THR A 20 6.70 -21.87 -4.61
N GLY A 21 5.53 -21.70 -3.99
CA GLY A 21 4.44 -20.92 -4.57
C GLY A 21 4.89 -19.45 -4.67
N CYS A 22 5.16 -18.99 -5.90
CA CYS A 22 5.33 -17.57 -6.15
C CYS A 22 3.99 -16.88 -5.87
N THR A 23 3.96 -15.96 -4.90
CA THR A 23 2.82 -15.05 -4.75
C THR A 23 2.72 -14.22 -6.02
N PRO A 24 1.57 -14.19 -6.71
CA PRO A 24 1.46 -13.42 -7.95
C PRO A 24 1.69 -11.94 -7.65
N VAL A 25 2.40 -11.25 -8.54
CA VAL A 25 2.62 -9.79 -8.51
C VAL A 25 1.26 -9.09 -8.56
N ALA A 26 1.05 -8.07 -7.73
CA ALA A 26 -0.15 -7.25 -7.81
C ALA A 26 -0.08 -6.33 -9.03
N ASP A 27 -1.08 -6.43 -9.91
CA ASP A 27 -1.18 -5.56 -11.08
C ASP A 27 -1.75 -4.21 -10.63
N VAL A 28 -0.91 -3.17 -10.65
CA VAL A 28 -1.24 -1.81 -10.21
C VAL A 28 -0.68 -0.81 -11.21
N ASP A 29 -1.54 0.02 -11.77
CA ASP A 29 -1.12 1.09 -12.68
C ASP A 29 -0.30 2.17 -11.95
N ALA A 30 0.82 2.58 -12.55
CA ALA A 30 1.59 3.70 -12.05
C ALA A 30 0.78 5.00 -12.09
N ALA A 31 0.99 5.87 -11.10
CA ALA A 31 0.46 7.22 -11.14
C ALA A 31 1.16 8.06 -12.24
N PRO A 32 0.53 9.15 -12.73
CA PRO A 32 1.12 9.96 -13.81
C PRO A 32 2.51 10.51 -13.49
N ASP A 33 2.78 10.84 -12.22
CA ASP A 33 4.08 11.36 -11.75
C ASP A 33 4.82 10.35 -10.84
N ALA A 34 4.62 9.06 -11.05
CA ALA A 34 5.27 7.99 -10.27
C ALA A 34 6.81 7.98 -10.37
N ALA A 35 7.38 8.66 -11.37
CA ALA A 35 8.81 8.82 -11.55
C ALA A 35 9.40 10.00 -10.74
N ASN A 36 8.58 10.75 -10.02
CA ASN A 36 9.03 11.86 -9.17
C ASN A 36 10.07 11.36 -8.15
N PRO A 37 11.25 12.02 -8.04
CA PRO A 37 12.29 11.60 -7.10
C PRO A 37 11.82 11.52 -5.64
N ASP A 38 10.89 12.38 -5.23
CA ASP A 38 10.37 12.39 -3.86
C ASP A 38 9.50 11.16 -3.56
N CYS A 39 8.89 10.53 -4.60
CA CYS A 39 8.24 9.24 -4.44
C CYS A 39 9.22 8.14 -4.00
N ALA A 40 10.49 8.21 -4.37
CA ALA A 40 11.47 7.22 -3.93
C ALA A 40 11.63 7.23 -2.40
N ALA A 41 11.65 8.42 -1.78
CA ALA A 41 11.74 8.57 -0.33
C ALA A 41 10.50 8.00 0.38
N VAL A 42 9.31 8.17 -0.20
CA VAL A 42 8.06 7.57 0.28
C VAL A 42 8.14 6.05 0.20
N MET A 43 8.50 5.51 -0.97
CA MET A 43 8.52 4.06 -1.22
C MET A 43 9.52 3.30 -0.35
N VAL A 44 10.66 3.90 0.00
CA VAL A 44 11.65 3.30 0.93
C VAL A 44 11.12 3.24 2.37
N ALA A 45 10.17 4.09 2.72
CA ALA A 45 9.63 4.21 4.07
C ALA A 45 8.29 3.49 4.28
N VAL A 46 7.71 2.86 3.25
CA VAL A 46 6.47 2.07 3.40
C VAL A 46 6.75 0.83 4.26
N PRO A 47 5.81 0.44 5.13
CA PRO A 47 6.00 -0.72 6.00
C PRO A 47 5.82 -2.05 5.25
N ASP A 48 6.57 -3.08 5.65
CA ASP A 48 6.41 -4.46 5.17
C ASP A 48 5.06 -5.06 5.58
N ASP A 49 4.51 -4.62 6.72
CA ASP A 49 3.19 -4.96 7.23
C ASP A 49 2.36 -3.70 7.40
N LEU A 50 1.15 -3.66 6.86
CA LEU A 50 0.23 -2.55 6.97
C LEU A 50 -1.16 -3.05 7.38
N ALA A 51 -1.64 -2.57 8.51
CA ALA A 51 -2.93 -2.97 9.08
C ALA A 51 -3.10 -4.50 9.21
N GLY A 52 -1.99 -5.22 9.47
CA GLY A 52 -1.94 -6.67 9.59
C GLY A 52 -1.79 -7.44 8.28
N SER A 53 -1.72 -6.75 7.14
CA SER A 53 -1.54 -7.34 5.82
C SER A 53 -0.09 -7.22 5.35
N LYS A 54 0.48 -8.32 4.82
CA LYS A 54 1.85 -8.35 4.30
C LYS A 54 1.97 -7.62 2.97
N GLN A 55 3.07 -6.87 2.81
CA GLN A 55 3.43 -6.27 1.53
C GLN A 55 3.69 -7.35 0.48
N ARG A 56 3.37 -7.03 -0.76
CA ARG A 56 3.63 -7.86 -1.93
C ARG A 56 4.19 -7.04 -3.08
N GLU A 57 4.86 -7.71 -4.02
CA GLU A 57 5.38 -7.06 -5.21
C GLU A 57 4.25 -6.50 -6.09
N THR A 58 4.52 -5.34 -6.71
CA THR A 58 3.63 -4.66 -7.64
C THR A 58 4.24 -4.56 -9.03
N SER A 59 3.39 -4.43 -10.07
CA SER A 59 3.81 -4.39 -11.47
C SER A 59 4.45 -3.06 -11.90
N SER A 60 4.28 -1.97 -11.11
CA SER A 60 4.69 -0.62 -11.50
C SER A 60 5.48 0.11 -10.42
N GLN A 61 6.32 1.05 -10.83
CA GLN A 61 7.05 1.94 -9.92
C GLN A 61 6.11 2.91 -9.18
N GLY A 62 6.52 3.36 -8.00
CA GLY A 62 5.76 4.28 -7.17
C GLY A 62 4.48 3.67 -6.61
N THR A 63 4.38 2.34 -6.60
CA THR A 63 3.22 1.59 -6.11
C THR A 63 3.60 0.60 -5.02
N ALA A 64 2.68 0.35 -4.10
CA ALA A 64 2.79 -0.71 -3.12
C ALA A 64 1.42 -1.36 -2.90
N ALA A 65 1.39 -2.63 -2.51
CA ALA A 65 0.17 -3.36 -2.22
C ALA A 65 0.36 -4.29 -1.03
N TRP A 66 -0.69 -4.48 -0.26
CA TRP A 66 -0.71 -5.38 0.91
C TRP A 66 -1.94 -6.27 0.86
N GLY A 67 -1.78 -7.49 1.36
CA GLY A 67 -2.80 -8.53 1.34
C GLY A 67 -2.79 -9.40 0.07
N SER A 68 -3.39 -10.59 0.14
CA SER A 68 -3.52 -11.50 -1.01
C SER A 68 -4.89 -12.20 -0.98
N PRO A 69 -5.85 -11.73 -1.77
CA PRO A 69 -5.81 -10.59 -2.74
C PRO A 69 -5.47 -9.26 -2.08
N SER A 70 -5.10 -8.24 -2.87
CA SER A 70 -4.74 -6.93 -2.34
C SER A 70 -5.93 -6.26 -1.63
N GLU A 71 -5.73 -5.91 -0.37
CA GLU A 71 -6.70 -5.24 0.50
C GLU A 71 -6.40 -3.74 0.61
N ILE A 72 -5.11 -3.39 0.43
CA ILE A 72 -4.62 -2.02 0.42
C ILE A 72 -3.72 -1.85 -0.79
N ILE A 73 -3.89 -0.75 -1.53
CA ILE A 73 -3.06 -0.35 -2.67
C ILE A 73 -2.65 1.10 -2.47
N MET A 74 -1.37 1.40 -2.65
CA MET A 74 -0.83 2.76 -2.56
C MET A 74 -0.18 3.16 -3.88
N ARG A 75 -0.37 4.41 -4.29
CA ARG A 75 0.27 5.03 -5.45
C ARG A 75 0.84 6.39 -5.08
N CYS A 76 2.11 6.62 -5.38
CA CYS A 76 2.74 7.93 -5.25
C CYS A 76 2.81 8.62 -6.62
N GLY A 77 2.64 9.94 -6.64
CA GLY A 77 2.65 10.73 -7.86
C GLY A 77 1.27 10.85 -8.51
N VAL A 78 0.19 10.69 -7.75
CA VAL A 78 -1.18 11.01 -8.21
C VAL A 78 -1.36 12.53 -8.33
N PRO A 79 -2.36 13.02 -9.10
CA PRO A 79 -2.65 14.44 -9.17
C PRO A 79 -2.87 15.04 -7.78
N VAL A 80 -2.19 16.16 -7.51
CA VAL A 80 -2.29 16.86 -6.23
C VAL A 80 -3.70 17.42 -6.05
N PRO A 81 -4.43 17.10 -4.96
CA PRO A 81 -5.74 17.64 -4.72
C PRO A 81 -5.71 19.16 -4.59
N GLY A 82 -6.57 19.84 -5.37
CA GLY A 82 -6.86 21.26 -5.19
C GLY A 82 -7.81 21.50 -4.01
N PRO A 83 -8.22 22.78 -3.78
CA PRO A 83 -9.30 23.07 -2.86
C PRO A 83 -10.54 22.24 -3.20
N THR A 84 -11.10 21.56 -2.20
CA THR A 84 -12.22 20.62 -2.39
C THR A 84 -13.23 20.75 -1.26
N THR A 85 -14.46 20.31 -1.54
CA THR A 85 -15.51 20.12 -0.55
C THR A 85 -15.59 18.67 -0.06
N ASP A 86 -14.73 17.79 -0.57
CA ASP A 86 -14.64 16.42 -0.08
C ASP A 86 -14.19 16.40 1.39
N ALA A 87 -14.53 15.34 2.09
CA ALA A 87 -14.12 15.19 3.48
C ALA A 87 -12.58 15.24 3.61
N CYS A 88 -12.10 16.12 4.48
CA CYS A 88 -10.68 16.26 4.79
C CYS A 88 -10.46 15.95 6.26
N ALA A 89 -9.54 15.03 6.55
CA ALA A 89 -9.24 14.58 7.91
C ALA A 89 -7.74 14.59 8.17
N THR A 90 -7.34 15.12 9.34
CA THR A 90 -5.95 15.07 9.81
C THR A 90 -5.75 13.83 10.67
N VAL A 91 -4.82 12.97 10.28
CA VAL A 91 -4.42 11.77 11.02
C VAL A 91 -2.93 11.82 11.27
N ASN A 92 -2.53 11.91 12.54
CA ASN A 92 -1.12 12.01 12.97
C ASN A 92 -0.30 13.08 12.22
N GLY A 93 -0.90 14.26 11.96
CA GLY A 93 -0.23 15.36 11.27
C GLY A 93 -0.13 15.18 9.75
N VAL A 94 -0.86 14.22 9.19
CA VAL A 94 -1.05 14.09 7.75
C VAL A 94 -2.50 14.40 7.42
N ASP A 95 -2.71 15.29 6.48
CA ASP A 95 -4.03 15.64 5.98
C ASP A 95 -4.40 14.78 4.78
N TRP A 96 -5.62 14.25 4.81
CA TRP A 96 -6.15 13.32 3.83
C TRP A 96 -7.49 13.78 3.30
N VAL A 97 -7.62 13.87 1.99
CA VAL A 97 -8.91 13.96 1.31
C VAL A 97 -9.47 12.56 1.17
N LEU A 98 -10.68 12.34 1.69
CA LEU A 98 -11.32 11.03 1.75
C LEU A 98 -12.48 10.95 0.77
N ARG A 99 -12.56 9.84 0.03
CA ARG A 99 -13.68 9.50 -0.84
C ARG A 99 -14.11 8.06 -0.60
N GLU A 100 -15.41 7.86 -0.51
CA GLU A 100 -16.04 6.55 -0.34
C GLU A 100 -16.58 6.04 -1.68
N ASP A 101 -16.39 4.75 -1.94
CA ASP A 101 -17.03 4.02 -3.02
C ASP A 101 -17.40 2.60 -2.52
N GLY A 102 -18.59 2.50 -1.95
CA GLY A 102 -19.04 1.28 -1.28
C GLY A 102 -18.17 0.91 -0.07
N SER A 103 -17.59 -0.30 -0.07
CA SER A 103 -16.64 -0.74 0.96
C SER A 103 -15.21 -0.24 0.72
N PHE A 104 -14.94 0.36 -0.44
CA PHE A 104 -13.63 0.90 -0.75
C PHE A 104 -13.56 2.39 -0.42
N TRP A 105 -12.46 2.76 0.22
CA TRP A 105 -12.14 4.15 0.49
C TRP A 105 -10.85 4.52 -0.21
N THR A 106 -10.83 5.73 -0.76
CA THR A 106 -9.62 6.36 -1.29
C THR A 106 -9.24 7.51 -0.38
N ALA A 107 -8.02 7.48 0.16
CA ALA A 107 -7.42 8.57 0.92
C ALA A 107 -6.27 9.15 0.11
N THR A 108 -6.31 10.45 -0.21
CA THR A 108 -5.24 11.14 -0.93
C THR A 108 -4.63 12.22 -0.04
N THR A 109 -3.31 12.28 0.07
CA THR A 109 -2.64 13.31 0.88
C THR A 109 -2.98 14.70 0.36
N TYR A 110 -3.28 15.63 1.29
CA TYR A 110 -3.58 17.01 0.96
C TYR A 110 -2.39 17.92 1.25
N GLY A 111 -2.13 18.84 0.31
CA GLY A 111 -1.04 19.80 0.47
C GLY A 111 0.38 19.24 0.29
N ARG A 112 0.53 18.03 -0.23
CA ARG A 112 1.82 17.40 -0.53
C ARG A 112 1.97 17.19 -2.03
N ASP A 113 3.18 17.42 -2.56
CA ASP A 113 3.52 17.27 -3.98
C ASP A 113 4.90 16.61 -4.09
N PRO A 114 5.00 15.36 -4.57
CA PRO A 114 3.94 14.50 -5.13
C PRO A 114 2.89 14.06 -4.09
N ALA A 115 1.63 13.94 -4.52
CA ALA A 115 0.59 13.39 -3.67
C ALA A 115 0.64 11.85 -3.64
N VAL A 116 0.25 11.28 -2.50
CA VAL A 116 0.10 9.85 -2.30
C VAL A 116 -1.37 9.50 -2.15
N GLU A 117 -1.81 8.49 -2.87
CA GLU A 117 -3.16 7.92 -2.79
C GLU A 117 -3.10 6.52 -2.19
N VAL A 118 -4.03 6.22 -1.31
CA VAL A 118 -4.21 4.89 -0.72
C VAL A 118 -5.65 4.47 -0.91
N LEU A 119 -5.85 3.35 -1.62
CA LEU A 119 -7.13 2.65 -1.77
C LEU A 119 -7.16 1.48 -0.80
N PHE A 120 -8.21 1.32 -0.01
CA PHE A 120 -8.35 0.21 0.94
C PHE A 120 -9.80 -0.22 1.12
N ASP A 121 -9.97 -1.53 1.41
CA ASP A 121 -11.27 -2.17 1.68
C ASP A 121 -11.57 -2.11 3.19
N THR A 122 -12.56 -1.30 3.58
CA THR A 122 -12.94 -1.10 4.99
C THR A 122 -13.60 -2.32 5.63
N ASP A 123 -14.06 -3.28 4.83
CA ASP A 123 -14.55 -4.57 5.33
C ASP A 123 -13.38 -5.50 5.74
N LYS A 124 -12.16 -5.20 5.31
CA LYS A 124 -10.96 -6.00 5.55
C LYS A 124 -10.00 -5.34 6.54
N VAL A 125 -9.83 -4.02 6.45
CA VAL A 125 -8.85 -3.29 7.24
C VAL A 125 -9.45 -2.06 7.91
N ALA A 126 -8.95 -1.72 9.09
CA ALA A 126 -9.36 -0.50 9.78
C ALA A 126 -8.69 0.72 9.14
N SER A 127 -9.49 1.64 8.56
CA SER A 127 -9.00 2.85 7.88
C SER A 127 -8.06 3.69 8.74
N SER A 128 -8.36 3.86 10.03
CA SER A 128 -7.49 4.60 10.94
C SER A 128 -6.11 3.97 11.10
N THR A 129 -6.02 2.64 11.15
CA THR A 129 -4.75 1.91 11.25
C THR A 129 -3.92 2.11 9.97
N VAL A 130 -4.54 1.98 8.80
CA VAL A 130 -3.88 2.20 7.50
C VAL A 130 -3.25 3.60 7.45
N LEU A 131 -4.01 4.65 7.77
CA LEU A 131 -3.53 6.02 7.69
C LEU A 131 -2.47 6.36 8.74
N VAL A 132 -2.61 5.82 9.97
CA VAL A 132 -1.64 6.00 11.05
C VAL A 132 -0.30 5.35 10.70
N GLU A 133 -0.30 4.12 10.21
CA GLU A 133 0.92 3.37 9.93
C GLU A 133 1.66 3.90 8.69
N LEU A 134 0.95 4.53 7.73
CA LEU A 134 1.56 5.18 6.57
C LEU A 134 2.14 6.57 6.86
N GLN A 135 1.87 7.15 8.02
CA GLN A 135 2.30 8.50 8.38
C GLN A 135 3.80 8.74 8.13
N ASN A 136 4.66 7.81 8.55
CA ASN A 136 6.11 7.96 8.39
C ASN A 136 6.54 7.99 6.90
N ALA A 137 5.89 7.22 6.05
CA ALA A 137 6.19 7.18 4.62
C ALA A 137 5.74 8.48 3.94
N VAL A 138 4.49 8.89 4.13
CA VAL A 138 3.94 10.06 3.44
C VAL A 138 4.51 11.39 3.96
N SER A 139 4.99 11.43 5.20
CA SER A 139 5.66 12.60 5.76
C SER A 139 7.05 12.88 5.19
N ARG A 140 7.54 12.03 4.28
CA ARG A 140 8.77 12.29 3.51
C ARG A 140 8.59 13.39 2.45
N VAL A 141 7.35 13.68 2.08
CA VAL A 141 6.99 14.82 1.23
C VAL A 141 6.52 15.95 2.13
N ASP A 142 7.06 17.15 1.96
CA ASP A 142 6.70 18.32 2.75
C ASP A 142 5.24 18.73 2.51
N GLN A 143 4.57 19.20 3.57
CA GLN A 143 3.21 19.70 3.50
C GLN A 143 3.22 21.23 3.29
N THR A 144 2.50 21.70 2.29
CA THR A 144 2.41 23.11 1.90
C THR A 144 1.02 23.71 2.13
N ARG A 145 0.00 22.88 2.35
CA ARG A 145 -1.41 23.25 2.63
C ARG A 145 -2.02 22.28 3.61
N GLU A 146 -3.02 22.74 4.36
CA GLU A 146 -3.68 21.98 5.42
C GLU A 146 -5.19 21.90 5.20
N CYS A 147 -5.84 20.89 5.79
CA CYS A 147 -7.28 20.80 5.89
C CYS A 147 -7.81 22.00 6.71
N LEU A 148 -8.79 22.70 6.18
CA LEU A 148 -9.47 23.77 6.92
C LEU A 148 -10.54 23.17 7.83
N SER A 149 -10.50 23.50 9.11
CA SER A 149 -11.57 23.23 10.06
C SER A 149 -12.54 24.42 10.12
N THR A 150 -13.73 24.19 10.64
CA THR A 150 -14.70 25.29 10.89
C THR A 150 -14.19 26.33 11.87
N LYS A 151 -13.12 26.05 12.62
CA LYS A 151 -12.45 26.99 13.53
C LYS A 151 -11.49 27.92 12.82
N ASP A 152 -11.05 27.55 11.61
CA ASP A 152 -10.09 28.32 10.81
C ASP A 152 -10.78 29.30 9.87
N VAL A 153 -12.12 29.26 9.80
CA VAL A 153 -12.94 30.16 9.00
C VAL A 153 -13.35 31.36 9.87
N GLU A 154 -12.60 32.47 9.79
CA GLU A 154 -13.08 33.76 10.30
C GLU A 154 -14.25 34.23 9.43
N LEU A 155 -15.47 34.21 9.99
CA LEU A 155 -16.62 34.85 9.36
C LEU A 155 -16.49 36.37 9.52
N PRO A 156 -16.57 37.14 8.43
CA PRO A 156 -16.62 38.61 8.55
C PRO A 156 -17.86 39.01 9.36
N GLY A 157 -17.65 39.76 10.46
CA GLY A 157 -18.69 40.32 11.31
C GLY A 157 -19.47 41.43 10.65
#